data_7a8cbf86f8716c1bbb5247200dbce54e
#
_entry.id   7a8cbf86f8716c1bbb5247200dbce54e
#
_cell.length_a   1.000
_cell.length_b   1.000
_cell.length_c   1.000
_cell.angle_alpha   90.00
_cell.angle_beta   90.00
_cell.angle_gamma   90.00
#
_symmetry.space_group_name_H-M   'P 1'
#
loop_
_entity.id
_entity.type
_entity.pdbx_description
1 polymer ?
#
loop_
_entity_poly.entity_id
_entity_poly.type
_entity_poly.pdbx_seq_one_letter_code
_entity_poly.pdbx_strand_id
1 'polypeptide(L)'
;MTLKILQWNIWYKEDIDKIVEEIKRSQADVITAQEFIQHSATDLDTAKYIADKLGFNYFYHTADTWSGREEKEAQGNAIFSRFPIVSTQHTYINPPKHNPVNALEEGRIYVETTLDVKGEPLVAGTTHLSFTPGFEITEQRKKEADNLINIIKNKKTNYIFGADLNAGPDSYVIKEFEKQLSNVGPDYREKTFANQPFDYYGMYQVEDLEWRLDYLFASDDIKVTNAQIMETEYSDHLPILAEIEI
;
A
#
# COMPACT_ATOMS: atom_id res chain seq x y z
N MET A 1 -22.64 3.24 -7.51
CA MET A 1 -22.58 3.56 -6.05
C MET A 1 -21.26 4.27 -5.79
N THR A 2 -21.24 5.27 -4.89
CA THR A 2 -19.98 5.97 -4.55
C THR A 2 -19.31 5.28 -3.38
N LEU A 3 -18.00 5.02 -3.51
CA LEU A 3 -17.14 4.46 -2.47
C LEU A 3 -15.95 5.37 -2.22
N LYS A 4 -15.47 5.41 -0.98
CA LYS A 4 -14.23 6.06 -0.59
C LYS A 4 -13.12 5.02 -0.43
N ILE A 5 -12.04 5.20 -1.18
CA ILE A 5 -10.86 4.32 -1.19
C ILE A 5 -9.69 5.07 -0.59
N LEU A 6 -9.04 4.50 0.41
CA LEU A 6 -7.84 5.03 1.03
C LEU A 6 -6.65 4.17 0.65
N GLN A 7 -5.57 4.79 0.16
CA GLN A 7 -4.25 4.19 0.02
C GLN A 7 -3.30 4.84 1.02
N TRP A 8 -2.58 4.03 1.83
CA TRP A 8 -1.64 4.59 2.80
C TRP A 8 -0.53 3.61 3.21
N ASN A 9 0.72 3.99 3.07
CA ASN A 9 1.81 3.40 3.82
C ASN A 9 1.78 3.99 5.23
N ILE A 10 1.49 3.18 6.25
CA ILE A 10 1.22 3.66 7.62
C ILE A 10 2.49 3.87 8.45
N TRP A 11 3.65 3.52 7.90
CA TRP A 11 4.92 3.53 8.61
C TRP A 11 4.88 2.72 9.92
N TYR A 12 5.44 1.53 9.94
CA TYR A 12 5.35 0.58 11.06
C TYR A 12 5.85 1.11 12.41
N LYS A 13 6.56 2.25 12.44
CA LYS A 13 7.05 2.90 13.67
C LYS A 13 6.07 3.92 14.26
N GLU A 14 4.99 4.23 13.55
CA GLU A 14 4.02 5.24 13.98
C GLU A 14 3.11 4.72 15.09
N ASP A 15 2.53 5.63 15.86
CA ASP A 15 1.50 5.33 16.86
C ASP A 15 0.24 4.78 16.17
N ILE A 16 -0.04 3.51 16.39
CA ILE A 16 -1.14 2.81 15.75
C ILE A 16 -2.52 3.38 16.09
N ASP A 17 -2.71 3.96 17.28
CA ASP A 17 -3.97 4.60 17.65
C ASP A 17 -4.19 5.88 16.83
N LYS A 18 -3.14 6.61 16.50
CA LYS A 18 -3.18 7.78 15.63
C LYS A 18 -3.50 7.41 14.18
N ILE A 19 -2.93 6.33 13.70
CA ILE A 19 -3.29 5.77 12.39
C ILE A 19 -4.78 5.41 12.34
N VAL A 20 -5.32 4.78 13.39
CA VAL A 20 -6.76 4.48 13.49
C VAL A 20 -7.63 5.74 13.47
N GLU A 21 -7.22 6.80 14.18
CA GLU A 21 -7.94 8.10 14.18
C GLU A 21 -8.00 8.70 12.78
N GLU A 22 -6.88 8.73 12.05
CA GLU A 22 -6.80 9.25 10.68
C GLU A 22 -7.62 8.41 9.68
N ILE A 23 -7.58 7.09 9.79
CA ILE A 23 -8.43 6.22 8.97
C ILE A 23 -9.92 6.52 9.24
N LYS A 24 -10.33 6.70 10.49
CA LYS A 24 -11.71 7.09 10.83
C LYS A 24 -12.09 8.45 10.23
N ARG A 25 -11.16 9.42 10.27
CA ARG A 25 -11.35 10.74 9.69
C ARG A 25 -11.56 10.69 8.18
N SER A 26 -10.91 9.79 7.47
CA SER A 26 -11.06 9.60 6.02
C SER A 26 -12.48 9.12 5.64
N GLN A 27 -13.17 8.42 6.53
CA GLN A 27 -14.44 7.73 6.25
C GLN A 27 -14.34 6.71 5.10
N ALA A 28 -13.17 6.16 4.86
CA ALA A 28 -12.95 5.18 3.81
C ALA A 28 -13.83 3.94 3.98
N ASP A 29 -14.25 3.37 2.86
CA ASP A 29 -15.00 2.12 2.79
C ASP A 29 -14.07 0.93 2.53
N VAL A 30 -13.01 1.16 1.74
CA VAL A 30 -11.95 0.20 1.42
C VAL A 30 -10.59 0.87 1.62
N ILE A 31 -9.65 0.14 2.21
CA ILE A 31 -8.31 0.64 2.50
C ILE A 31 -7.29 -0.34 1.95
N THR A 32 -6.34 0.15 1.17
CA THR A 32 -5.13 -0.56 0.78
C THR A 32 -3.96 0.05 1.55
N ALA A 33 -3.20 -0.77 2.30
CA ALA A 33 -2.16 -0.18 3.12
C ALA A 33 -0.96 -1.10 3.31
N GLN A 34 0.18 -0.50 3.65
CA GLN A 34 1.48 -1.15 3.74
C GLN A 34 2.13 -0.90 5.10
N GLU A 35 3.18 -1.67 5.39
CA GLU A 35 4.01 -1.61 6.59
C GLU A 35 3.32 -2.03 7.89
N PHE A 36 2.46 -3.03 7.81
CA PHE A 36 1.93 -3.70 9.00
C PHE A 36 2.96 -4.65 9.58
N ILE A 37 3.00 -4.72 10.92
CA ILE A 37 3.92 -5.61 11.63
C ILE A 37 3.18 -6.60 12.54
N GLN A 38 3.85 -7.73 12.74
CA GLN A 38 3.48 -8.73 13.75
C GLN A 38 4.69 -9.05 14.61
N HIS A 39 4.44 -9.32 15.91
CA HIS A 39 5.45 -9.76 16.85
C HIS A 39 4.84 -10.67 17.90
N SER A 40 5.14 -11.96 17.83
CA SER A 40 4.50 -12.99 18.67
C SER A 40 4.83 -12.86 20.15
N ALA A 41 6.04 -12.41 20.52
CA ALA A 41 6.44 -12.25 21.92
C ALA A 41 5.67 -11.12 22.64
N THR A 42 5.13 -10.16 21.91
CA THR A 42 4.35 -9.02 22.46
C THR A 42 2.87 -9.11 22.13
N ASP A 43 2.45 -10.18 21.42
CA ASP A 43 1.10 -10.34 20.87
C ASP A 43 0.67 -9.15 19.97
N LEU A 44 1.64 -8.51 19.33
CA LEU A 44 1.43 -7.38 18.45
C LEU A 44 0.99 -7.86 17.06
N ASP A 45 -0.16 -7.40 16.60
CA ASP A 45 -0.68 -7.54 15.24
C ASP A 45 -1.38 -6.24 14.86
N THR A 46 -0.66 -5.36 14.16
CA THR A 46 -1.16 -4.02 13.84
C THR A 46 -2.31 -4.05 12.85
N ALA A 47 -2.35 -5.01 11.92
CA ALA A 47 -3.47 -5.15 10.99
C ALA A 47 -4.74 -5.60 11.73
N LYS A 48 -4.63 -6.61 12.58
CA LYS A 48 -5.75 -7.05 13.41
C LYS A 48 -6.25 -5.93 14.32
N TYR A 49 -5.34 -5.19 14.95
CA TYR A 49 -5.68 -4.09 15.84
C TYR A 49 -6.52 -3.02 15.13
N ILE A 50 -6.09 -2.58 13.94
CA ILE A 50 -6.85 -1.61 13.12
C ILE A 50 -8.22 -2.18 12.75
N ALA A 51 -8.28 -3.43 12.27
CA ALA A 51 -9.54 -4.07 11.89
C ALA A 51 -10.54 -4.09 13.05
N ASP A 52 -10.10 -4.49 14.24
CA ASP A 52 -10.93 -4.53 15.44
C ASP A 52 -11.43 -3.13 15.84
N LYS A 53 -10.57 -2.10 15.78
CA LYS A 53 -10.93 -0.71 16.13
C LYS A 53 -11.90 -0.06 15.15
N LEU A 54 -11.85 -0.47 13.89
CA LEU A 54 -12.72 0.03 12.83
C LEU A 54 -14.02 -0.80 12.67
N GLY A 55 -14.01 -2.05 13.13
CA GLY A 55 -15.07 -3.03 12.83
C GLY A 55 -15.07 -3.44 11.36
N PHE A 56 -13.91 -3.52 10.73
CA PHE A 56 -13.75 -3.86 9.32
C PHE A 56 -13.37 -5.33 9.13
N ASN A 57 -13.77 -5.91 8.01
CA ASN A 57 -13.15 -7.11 7.49
C ASN A 57 -11.74 -6.77 7.00
N TYR A 58 -10.79 -7.71 7.11
CA TYR A 58 -9.44 -7.46 6.63
C TYR A 58 -8.76 -8.72 6.10
N PHE A 59 -7.77 -8.53 5.26
CA PHE A 59 -6.81 -9.54 4.85
C PHE A 59 -5.41 -8.95 4.93
N TYR A 60 -4.55 -9.58 5.70
CA TYR A 60 -3.14 -9.27 5.83
C TYR A 60 -2.31 -10.46 5.38
N HIS A 61 -1.17 -10.20 4.73
CA HIS A 61 -0.18 -11.23 4.49
C HIS A 61 1.25 -10.69 4.62
N THR A 62 2.12 -11.50 5.21
CA THR A 62 3.52 -11.18 5.47
C THR A 62 4.34 -11.19 4.19
N ALA A 63 5.13 -10.14 3.95
CA ALA A 63 6.09 -10.04 2.87
C ALA A 63 7.43 -10.70 3.25
N ASP A 64 7.93 -10.44 4.46
CA ASP A 64 9.15 -11.04 5.00
C ASP A 64 9.09 -11.18 6.52
N THR A 65 10.04 -11.95 7.08
CA THR A 65 10.14 -12.25 8.51
C THR A 65 11.54 -12.04 9.04
N TRP A 66 11.64 -11.70 10.33
CA TRP A 66 12.90 -11.51 11.05
C TRP A 66 12.85 -12.29 12.37
N SER A 67 13.92 -12.96 12.72
CA SER A 67 14.07 -13.59 14.03
C SER A 67 14.95 -12.73 14.95
N GLY A 68 14.57 -12.68 16.24
CA GLY A 68 15.35 -11.96 17.26
C GLY A 68 15.39 -10.44 17.12
N ARG A 69 14.45 -9.85 16.39
CA ARG A 69 14.25 -8.40 16.36
C ARG A 69 13.25 -7.98 17.42
N GLU A 70 13.56 -6.90 18.14
CA GLU A 70 12.67 -6.36 19.19
C GLU A 70 11.48 -5.60 18.62
N GLU A 71 11.63 -5.03 17.41
CA GLU A 71 10.64 -4.16 16.79
C GLU A 71 9.55 -4.93 16.02
N LYS A 72 9.95 -5.97 15.28
CA LYS A 72 9.05 -6.74 14.41
C LYS A 72 9.58 -8.15 14.16
N GLU A 73 8.70 -9.12 14.04
CA GLU A 73 9.01 -10.46 13.50
C GLU A 73 8.57 -10.62 12.06
N ALA A 74 7.52 -9.91 11.67
CA ALA A 74 6.98 -9.94 10.31
C ALA A 74 6.53 -8.56 9.88
N GLN A 75 6.65 -8.28 8.59
CA GLN A 75 6.11 -7.08 7.96
C GLN A 75 5.38 -7.45 6.67
N GLY A 76 4.27 -6.78 6.40
CA GLY A 76 3.46 -7.07 5.21
C GLY A 76 2.44 -6.01 4.89
N ASN A 77 1.53 -6.38 3.99
CA ASN A 77 0.51 -5.49 3.45
C ASN A 77 -0.89 -5.96 3.85
N ALA A 78 -1.83 -5.03 3.96
CA ALA A 78 -3.20 -5.34 4.31
C ALA A 78 -4.23 -4.60 3.45
N ILE A 79 -5.40 -5.22 3.32
CA ILE A 79 -6.61 -4.60 2.76
C ILE A 79 -7.70 -4.69 3.81
N PHE A 80 -8.39 -3.56 4.06
CA PHE A 80 -9.53 -3.51 4.98
C PHE A 80 -10.77 -3.08 4.22
N SER A 81 -11.93 -3.57 4.65
CA SER A 81 -13.18 -3.27 4.00
C SER A 81 -14.36 -3.25 4.97
N ARG A 82 -15.28 -2.31 4.80
CA ARG A 82 -16.62 -2.35 5.42
C ARG A 82 -17.46 -3.47 4.85
N PHE A 83 -17.16 -3.91 3.63
CA PHE A 83 -17.90 -4.95 2.93
C PHE A 83 -17.31 -6.33 3.22
N PRO A 84 -18.13 -7.39 3.10
CA PRO A 84 -17.62 -8.75 3.25
C PRO A 84 -16.51 -9.07 2.26
N ILE A 85 -15.49 -9.78 2.72
CA ILE A 85 -14.44 -10.35 1.88
C ILE A 85 -14.92 -11.75 1.44
N VAL A 86 -15.07 -11.94 0.13
CA VAL A 86 -15.53 -13.19 -0.47
C VAL A 86 -14.36 -14.15 -0.75
N SER A 87 -13.22 -13.60 -1.19
CA SER A 87 -12.01 -14.38 -1.41
C SER A 87 -10.76 -13.53 -1.19
N THR A 88 -9.66 -14.20 -0.89
CA THR A 88 -8.35 -13.59 -0.69
C THR A 88 -7.29 -14.36 -1.45
N GLN A 89 -6.28 -13.67 -1.94
CA GLN A 89 -5.08 -14.30 -2.49
C GLN A 89 -3.85 -13.43 -2.26
N HIS A 90 -2.68 -14.05 -2.34
CA HIS A 90 -1.40 -13.36 -2.32
C HIS A 90 -0.44 -14.00 -3.32
N THR A 91 0.53 -13.22 -3.76
CA THR A 91 1.60 -13.69 -4.65
C THR A 91 2.88 -12.95 -4.32
N TYR A 92 3.96 -13.68 -4.08
CA TYR A 92 5.26 -13.06 -3.88
C TYR A 92 5.80 -12.48 -5.20
N ILE A 93 6.08 -11.20 -5.19
CA ILE A 93 6.78 -10.48 -6.26
C ILE A 93 8.27 -10.80 -6.18
N ASN A 94 8.83 -10.73 -4.96
CA ASN A 94 10.11 -11.28 -4.55
C ASN A 94 9.88 -12.24 -3.38
N PRO A 95 10.43 -13.47 -3.41
CA PRO A 95 10.31 -14.39 -2.30
C PRO A 95 10.89 -13.83 -0.99
N PRO A 96 10.32 -14.16 0.18
CA PRO A 96 10.86 -13.77 1.46
C PRO A 96 12.28 -14.33 1.64
N LYS A 97 13.14 -13.56 2.29
CA LYS A 97 14.52 -13.95 2.61
C LYS A 97 14.66 -14.64 3.97
N HIS A 98 13.70 -14.38 4.87
CA HIS A 98 13.77 -14.83 6.26
C HIS A 98 15.05 -14.34 6.95
N ASN A 99 14.99 -13.20 7.59
CA ASN A 99 16.10 -12.39 8.12
C ASN A 99 16.91 -11.64 7.06
N PRO A 100 16.28 -10.79 6.22
CA PRO A 100 17.02 -9.94 5.32
C PRO A 100 17.96 -9.00 6.12
N VAL A 101 19.12 -8.68 5.54
CA VAL A 101 20.11 -7.82 6.19
C VAL A 101 19.61 -6.37 6.28
N ASN A 102 18.85 -5.95 5.28
CA ASN A 102 18.30 -4.58 5.19
C ASN A 102 17.03 -4.57 4.30
N ALA A 103 16.38 -3.41 4.21
CA ALA A 103 15.15 -3.23 3.45
C ALA A 103 15.29 -3.46 1.93
N LEU A 104 16.52 -3.38 1.37
CA LEU A 104 16.77 -3.62 -0.05
C LEU A 104 16.61 -5.11 -0.42
N GLU A 105 16.79 -5.99 0.55
CA GLU A 105 16.75 -7.45 0.36
C GLU A 105 15.41 -8.07 0.77
N GLU A 106 14.52 -7.30 1.39
CA GLU A 106 13.22 -7.81 1.86
C GLU A 106 12.39 -8.43 0.73
N GLY A 107 11.67 -9.50 1.07
CA GLY A 107 10.64 -10.05 0.21
C GLY A 107 9.54 -9.02 -0.10
N ARG A 108 8.92 -9.13 -1.26
CA ARG A 108 7.81 -8.25 -1.67
C ARG A 108 6.61 -9.08 -2.07
N ILE A 109 5.45 -8.65 -1.62
CA ILE A 109 4.21 -9.39 -1.80
C ILE A 109 3.10 -8.51 -2.36
N TYR A 110 2.35 -9.07 -3.28
CA TYR A 110 1.06 -8.58 -3.69
C TYR A 110 -0.02 -9.30 -2.90
N VAL A 111 -0.97 -8.57 -2.32
CA VAL A 111 -2.17 -9.11 -1.68
C VAL A 111 -3.42 -8.60 -2.37
N GLU A 112 -4.46 -9.44 -2.41
CA GLU A 112 -5.70 -9.14 -3.12
C GLU A 112 -6.90 -9.69 -2.36
N THR A 113 -8.00 -8.96 -2.41
CA THR A 113 -9.31 -9.38 -1.90
C THR A 113 -10.38 -9.17 -2.96
N THR A 114 -11.35 -10.08 -3.02
CA THR A 114 -12.63 -9.82 -3.69
C THR A 114 -13.66 -9.45 -2.63
N LEU A 115 -14.27 -8.30 -2.78
CA LEU A 115 -15.27 -7.73 -1.88
C LEU A 115 -16.68 -7.91 -2.47
N ASP A 116 -17.65 -8.21 -1.62
CA ASP A 116 -19.06 -8.15 -2.00
C ASP A 116 -19.62 -6.75 -1.67
N VAL A 117 -19.68 -5.90 -2.66
CA VAL A 117 -20.19 -4.54 -2.53
C VAL A 117 -21.69 -4.53 -2.88
N LYS A 118 -22.53 -5.00 -1.94
CA LYS A 118 -23.98 -5.08 -2.10
C LYS A 118 -24.44 -5.96 -3.28
N GLY A 119 -23.74 -7.05 -3.50
CA GLY A 119 -24.02 -8.00 -4.57
C GLY A 119 -23.12 -7.84 -5.82
N GLU A 120 -22.36 -6.74 -5.91
CA GLU A 120 -21.42 -6.51 -7.00
C GLU A 120 -19.98 -6.78 -6.54
N PRO A 121 -19.20 -7.57 -7.28
CA PRO A 121 -17.82 -7.85 -6.89
C PRO A 121 -16.91 -6.65 -7.18
N LEU A 122 -16.10 -6.27 -6.19
CA LEU A 122 -14.98 -5.32 -6.35
C LEU A 122 -13.69 -6.02 -5.94
N VAL A 123 -12.70 -6.03 -6.80
CA VAL A 123 -11.38 -6.57 -6.48
C VAL A 123 -10.45 -5.44 -6.03
N ALA A 124 -9.86 -5.59 -4.86
CA ALA A 124 -8.87 -4.64 -4.33
C ALA A 124 -7.51 -5.33 -4.20
N GLY A 125 -6.46 -4.69 -4.72
CA GLY A 125 -5.08 -5.17 -4.64
C GLY A 125 -4.16 -4.16 -3.98
N THR A 126 -3.08 -4.63 -3.34
CA THR A 126 -2.02 -3.77 -2.81
C THR A 126 -0.66 -4.43 -2.81
N THR A 127 0.37 -3.61 -2.85
CA THR A 127 1.78 -4.00 -2.67
C THR A 127 2.61 -2.87 -2.10
N HIS A 128 3.83 -3.21 -1.68
CA HIS A 128 4.91 -2.28 -1.36
C HIS A 128 6.17 -2.78 -2.09
N LEU A 129 6.65 -2.04 -3.10
CA LEU A 129 7.87 -2.40 -3.82
C LEU A 129 9.11 -2.01 -3.01
N SER A 130 10.26 -2.61 -3.35
CA SER A 130 11.52 -2.40 -2.62
C SER A 130 11.91 -0.93 -2.57
N PHE A 131 12.38 -0.47 -1.43
CA PHE A 131 13.06 0.81 -1.31
C PHE A 131 14.43 0.76 -2.04
N THR A 132 14.80 1.84 -2.70
CA THR A 132 16.16 2.07 -3.22
C THR A 132 16.58 3.50 -2.89
N PRO A 133 17.82 3.77 -2.44
CA PRO A 133 18.27 5.13 -2.18
C PRO A 133 18.04 6.04 -3.39
N GLY A 134 17.46 7.23 -3.16
CA GLY A 134 17.07 8.15 -4.23
C GLY A 134 15.94 7.64 -5.14
N PHE A 135 15.23 6.58 -4.73
CA PHE A 135 14.16 5.95 -5.51
C PHE A 135 14.59 5.58 -6.94
N GLU A 136 15.86 5.23 -7.12
CA GLU A 136 16.43 4.84 -8.40
C GLU A 136 15.78 3.57 -8.93
N ILE A 137 15.58 3.51 -10.26
CA ILE A 137 15.01 2.34 -10.93
C ILE A 137 16.12 1.38 -11.33
N THR A 138 16.44 0.48 -10.43
CA THR A 138 17.40 -0.61 -10.64
C THR A 138 16.81 -1.72 -11.51
N GLU A 139 17.66 -2.64 -12.01
CA GLU A 139 17.19 -3.83 -12.73
C GLU A 139 16.31 -4.74 -11.85
N GLN A 140 16.59 -4.82 -10.55
CA GLN A 140 15.71 -5.52 -9.60
C GLN A 140 14.34 -4.85 -9.55
N ARG A 141 14.27 -3.52 -9.45
CA ARG A 141 13.01 -2.78 -9.42
C ARG A 141 12.21 -2.98 -10.71
N LYS A 142 12.85 -2.98 -11.89
CA LYS A 142 12.15 -3.27 -13.15
C LYS A 142 11.56 -4.67 -13.13
N LYS A 143 12.33 -5.66 -12.66
CA LYS A 143 11.85 -7.04 -12.54
C LYS A 143 10.67 -7.16 -11.56
N GLU A 144 10.69 -6.45 -10.44
CA GLU A 144 9.55 -6.38 -9.51
C GLU A 144 8.31 -5.80 -10.20
N ALA A 145 8.46 -4.70 -10.93
CA ALA A 145 7.37 -4.10 -11.69
C ALA A 145 6.82 -5.07 -12.74
N ASP A 146 7.67 -5.72 -13.53
CA ASP A 146 7.27 -6.69 -14.54
C ASP A 146 6.54 -7.89 -13.94
N ASN A 147 7.02 -8.42 -12.80
CA ASN A 147 6.35 -9.49 -12.08
C ASN A 147 4.96 -9.06 -11.61
N LEU A 148 4.84 -7.87 -11.04
CA LEU A 148 3.56 -7.33 -10.58
C LEU A 148 2.61 -7.07 -11.74
N ILE A 149 3.07 -6.47 -12.83
CA ILE A 149 2.29 -6.28 -14.06
C ILE A 149 1.77 -7.63 -14.59
N ASN A 150 2.59 -8.67 -14.58
CA ASN A 150 2.13 -10.00 -15.00
C ASN A 150 1.01 -10.57 -14.11
N ILE A 151 0.97 -10.20 -12.83
CA ILE A 151 -0.13 -10.58 -11.92
C ILE A 151 -1.41 -9.82 -12.26
N ILE A 152 -1.31 -8.51 -12.53
CA ILE A 152 -2.48 -7.63 -12.64
C ILE A 152 -2.99 -7.41 -14.07
N LYS A 153 -2.22 -7.73 -15.11
CA LYS A 153 -2.54 -7.42 -16.53
C LYS A 153 -3.90 -7.90 -17.03
N ASN A 154 -4.51 -8.89 -16.35
CA ASN A 154 -5.82 -9.42 -16.68
C ASN A 154 -6.95 -8.84 -15.81
N LYS A 155 -6.66 -7.94 -14.90
CA LYS A 155 -7.63 -7.26 -14.03
C LYS A 155 -8.23 -6.07 -14.79
N LYS A 156 -9.26 -6.30 -15.60
CA LYS A 156 -9.78 -5.29 -16.55
C LYS A 156 -11.11 -4.68 -16.14
N THR A 157 -11.74 -5.21 -15.08
CA THR A 157 -13.05 -4.74 -14.61
C THR A 157 -13.14 -4.81 -13.09
N ASN A 158 -13.83 -3.83 -12.50
CA ASN A 158 -14.08 -3.75 -11.06
C ASN A 158 -12.83 -3.96 -10.20
N TYR A 159 -11.70 -3.40 -10.64
CA TYR A 159 -10.41 -3.56 -9.96
C TYR A 159 -9.83 -2.23 -9.52
N ILE A 160 -9.46 -2.15 -8.23
CA ILE A 160 -8.69 -1.04 -7.65
C ILE A 160 -7.35 -1.56 -7.15
N PHE A 161 -6.32 -0.73 -7.27
CA PHE A 161 -4.96 -1.05 -6.83
C PHE A 161 -4.33 0.16 -6.17
N GLY A 162 -4.07 0.08 -4.87
CA GLY A 162 -3.34 1.10 -4.13
C GLY A 162 -2.01 0.56 -3.65
N ALA A 163 -0.93 1.33 -3.80
CA ALA A 163 0.39 0.84 -3.46
C ALA A 163 1.39 1.97 -3.16
N ASP A 164 2.35 1.68 -2.31
CA ASP A 164 3.65 2.34 -2.31
C ASP A 164 4.54 1.65 -3.35
N LEU A 165 4.77 2.30 -4.47
CA LEU A 165 5.61 1.76 -5.55
C LEU A 165 7.07 2.18 -5.43
N ASN A 166 7.40 3.03 -4.44
CA ASN A 166 8.77 3.54 -4.22
C ASN A 166 9.42 4.05 -5.52
N ALA A 167 8.65 4.68 -6.39
CA ALA A 167 9.06 5.09 -7.74
C ALA A 167 8.37 6.38 -8.15
N GLY A 168 9.12 7.33 -8.69
CA GLY A 168 8.57 8.61 -9.15
C GLY A 168 7.69 8.47 -10.41
N PRO A 169 6.84 9.48 -10.73
CA PRO A 169 5.84 9.42 -11.81
C PRO A 169 6.43 9.16 -13.22
N ASP A 170 7.61 9.69 -13.49
CA ASP A 170 8.27 9.55 -14.79
C ASP A 170 9.05 8.24 -14.96
N SER A 171 9.00 7.38 -13.95
CA SER A 171 9.77 6.15 -13.91
C SER A 171 9.23 5.08 -14.87
N TYR A 172 10.08 4.07 -15.13
CA TYR A 172 9.68 2.85 -15.82
C TYR A 172 8.46 2.18 -15.14
N VAL A 173 8.48 2.11 -13.81
CA VAL A 173 7.43 1.44 -13.03
C VAL A 173 6.07 2.04 -13.34
N ILE A 174 5.91 3.35 -13.17
CA ILE A 174 4.61 4.02 -13.35
C ILE A 174 4.15 3.93 -14.81
N LYS A 175 5.05 4.10 -15.77
CA LYS A 175 4.72 3.96 -17.20
C LYS A 175 4.22 2.55 -17.57
N GLU A 176 4.73 1.50 -16.94
CA GLU A 176 4.21 0.15 -17.17
C GLU A 176 2.84 -0.06 -16.53
N PHE A 177 2.59 0.53 -15.34
CA PHE A 177 1.26 0.50 -14.72
C PHE A 177 0.21 1.23 -15.56
N GLU A 178 0.50 2.41 -16.07
CA GLU A 178 -0.42 3.21 -16.90
C GLU A 178 -0.80 2.55 -18.23
N LYS A 179 -0.06 1.55 -18.68
CA LYS A 179 -0.48 0.71 -19.82
C LYS A 179 -1.58 -0.28 -19.47
N GLN A 180 -1.81 -0.53 -18.19
CA GLN A 180 -2.75 -1.56 -17.70
C GLN A 180 -3.95 -0.97 -16.98
N LEU A 181 -3.76 0.12 -16.22
CA LEU A 181 -4.74 0.73 -15.33
C LEU A 181 -4.69 2.24 -15.45
N SER A 182 -5.80 2.89 -15.15
CA SER A 182 -5.89 4.36 -15.10
C SER A 182 -5.53 4.87 -13.70
N ASN A 183 -4.78 5.99 -13.61
CA ASN A 183 -4.60 6.70 -12.34
C ASN A 183 -5.95 7.27 -11.89
N VAL A 184 -6.38 6.89 -10.70
CA VAL A 184 -7.59 7.41 -10.03
C VAL A 184 -7.26 8.19 -8.76
N GLY A 185 -5.96 8.33 -8.44
CA GLY A 185 -5.45 9.24 -7.42
C GLY A 185 -5.34 10.70 -7.90
N PRO A 186 -4.84 11.60 -7.05
CA PRO A 186 -4.61 13.01 -7.40
C PRO A 186 -3.48 13.16 -8.42
N ASP A 187 -3.30 14.41 -8.90
CA ASP A 187 -2.25 14.77 -9.85
C ASP A 187 -0.87 14.33 -9.34
N TYR A 188 0.01 13.86 -10.22
CA TYR A 188 1.34 13.39 -9.87
C TYR A 188 2.29 14.46 -9.32
N ARG A 189 1.94 15.74 -9.47
CA ARG A 189 2.67 16.85 -8.84
C ARG A 189 2.44 16.91 -7.33
N GLU A 190 1.34 16.36 -6.83
CA GLU A 190 1.06 16.26 -5.41
C GLU A 190 1.92 15.15 -4.80
N LYS A 191 2.64 15.46 -3.73
CA LYS A 191 3.65 14.60 -3.13
C LYS A 191 3.06 13.78 -1.99
N THR A 192 3.66 12.61 -1.74
CA THR A 192 3.25 11.72 -0.65
C THR A 192 4.38 11.38 0.33
N PHE A 193 5.63 11.69 0.00
CA PHE A 193 6.82 11.37 0.81
C PHE A 193 7.89 12.49 0.69
N ALA A 194 8.69 12.85 1.70
CA ALA A 194 8.60 12.43 3.10
C ALA A 194 7.78 13.46 3.89
N ASN A 195 6.71 13.02 4.54
CA ASN A 195 5.89 13.86 5.42
C ASN A 195 6.60 14.16 6.75
N GLN A 196 7.55 13.30 7.13
CA GLN A 196 8.48 13.47 8.24
C GLN A 196 9.91 13.22 7.74
N PRO A 197 10.94 13.82 8.37
CA PRO A 197 12.33 13.58 7.97
C PRO A 197 12.66 12.10 7.96
N PHE A 198 13.21 11.65 6.84
CA PHE A 198 13.61 10.27 6.64
C PHE A 198 15.13 10.15 6.51
N ASP A 199 15.71 9.24 7.26
CA ASP A 199 17.13 8.91 7.18
C ASP A 199 17.32 7.39 7.11
N TYR A 200 17.82 6.90 5.97
CA TYR A 200 18.19 5.51 5.80
C TYR A 200 19.67 5.30 6.11
N TYR A 201 19.99 5.16 7.39
CA TYR A 201 21.33 4.88 7.91
C TYR A 201 22.44 5.80 7.38
N GLY A 202 22.15 7.07 7.14
CA GLY A 202 23.07 8.06 6.57
C GLY A 202 23.39 7.86 5.09
N MET A 203 22.85 6.83 4.44
CA MET A 203 23.07 6.57 3.01
C MET A 203 22.15 7.40 2.10
N TYR A 204 20.98 7.75 2.59
CA TYR A 204 20.00 8.57 1.89
C TYR A 204 19.11 9.31 2.90
N GLN A 205 18.93 10.61 2.69
CA GLN A 205 18.14 11.48 3.58
C GLN A 205 17.16 12.31 2.75
N VAL A 206 15.96 12.49 3.28
CA VAL A 206 14.93 13.38 2.75
C VAL A 206 14.37 14.18 3.92
N GLU A 207 14.38 15.51 3.82
CA GLU A 207 13.93 16.38 4.91
C GLU A 207 12.54 16.99 4.66
N ASP A 208 12.12 17.07 3.39
CA ASP A 208 10.90 17.72 2.97
C ASP A 208 10.02 16.81 2.12
N LEU A 209 8.74 17.20 1.95
CA LEU A 209 7.76 16.51 1.11
C LEU A 209 8.08 16.70 -0.38
N GLU A 210 8.95 15.84 -0.94
CA GLU A 210 9.50 16.01 -2.28
C GLU A 210 9.07 14.94 -3.28
N TRP A 211 8.65 13.75 -2.80
CA TRP A 211 8.43 12.59 -3.65
C TRP A 211 6.96 12.20 -3.76
N ARG A 212 6.56 11.73 -4.93
CA ARG A 212 5.33 10.99 -5.16
C ARG A 212 5.67 9.51 -5.30
N LEU A 213 5.35 8.71 -4.28
CA LEU A 213 5.69 7.27 -4.23
C LEU A 213 4.45 6.38 -4.15
N ASP A 214 3.36 6.95 -3.64
CA ASP A 214 2.10 6.26 -3.44
C ASP A 214 1.14 6.54 -4.60
N TYR A 215 0.41 5.53 -5.01
CA TYR A 215 -0.49 5.59 -6.15
C TYR A 215 -1.78 4.86 -5.89
N LEU A 216 -2.83 5.31 -6.55
CA LEU A 216 -4.11 4.63 -6.63
C LEU A 216 -4.50 4.50 -8.09
N PHE A 217 -4.61 3.28 -8.56
CA PHE A 217 -5.02 2.93 -9.92
C PHE A 217 -6.33 2.15 -9.93
N ALA A 218 -7.02 2.16 -11.04
CA ALA A 218 -8.20 1.34 -11.24
C ALA A 218 -8.34 0.87 -12.70
N SER A 219 -9.16 -0.14 -12.90
CA SER A 219 -9.62 -0.53 -14.25
C SER A 219 -10.49 0.56 -14.87
N ASP A 220 -10.52 0.64 -16.19
CA ASP A 220 -11.13 1.74 -16.95
C ASP A 220 -12.67 1.87 -16.78
N ASP A 221 -13.31 0.85 -16.23
CA ASP A 221 -14.75 0.87 -15.92
C ASP A 221 -15.09 1.58 -14.61
N ILE A 222 -14.09 1.84 -13.76
CA ILE A 222 -14.24 2.60 -12.51
C ILE A 222 -14.07 4.09 -12.77
N LYS A 223 -15.08 4.86 -12.40
CA LYS A 223 -15.04 6.31 -12.55
C LYS A 223 -14.61 6.98 -11.26
N VAL A 224 -13.55 7.77 -11.28
CA VAL A 224 -13.17 8.64 -10.17
C VAL A 224 -14.01 9.94 -10.22
N THR A 225 -14.55 10.34 -9.08
CA THR A 225 -15.31 11.59 -8.93
C THR A 225 -14.55 12.65 -8.16
N ASN A 226 -13.68 12.21 -7.25
CA ASN A 226 -12.78 13.09 -6.49
C ASN A 226 -11.53 12.31 -6.06
N ALA A 227 -10.39 12.98 -5.97
CA ALA A 227 -9.17 12.41 -5.39
C ALA A 227 -8.32 13.53 -4.77
N GLN A 228 -7.71 13.24 -3.61
CA GLN A 228 -6.90 14.20 -2.87
C GLN A 228 -5.83 13.49 -2.02
N ILE A 229 -4.76 14.20 -1.73
CA ILE A 229 -3.86 13.87 -0.62
C ILE A 229 -4.52 14.35 0.67
N MET A 230 -4.56 13.52 1.70
CA MET A 230 -5.00 13.93 3.03
C MET A 230 -3.81 14.43 3.83
N GLU A 231 -3.91 15.64 4.37
CA GLU A 231 -2.91 16.13 5.32
C GLU A 231 -3.04 15.40 6.64
N THR A 232 -1.92 14.97 7.19
CA THR A 232 -1.79 14.34 8.51
C THR A 232 -0.40 14.60 9.07
N GLU A 233 -0.23 14.50 10.39
CA GLU A 233 1.06 14.58 11.07
C GLU A 233 1.68 13.18 11.24
N TYR A 234 0.94 12.14 10.90
CA TYR A 234 1.33 10.74 11.16
C TYR A 234 1.77 10.05 9.88
N SER A 235 2.66 9.08 10.04
CA SER A 235 3.42 8.41 8.98
C SER A 235 4.37 9.35 8.24
N ASP A 236 5.43 8.80 7.69
CA ASP A 236 6.33 9.47 6.75
C ASP A 236 5.72 9.55 5.33
N HIS A 237 4.58 8.89 5.10
CA HIS A 237 3.78 9.00 3.87
C HIS A 237 2.44 9.69 4.12
N LEU A 238 2.01 10.53 3.18
CA LEU A 238 0.66 11.09 3.16
C LEU A 238 -0.33 10.15 2.46
N PRO A 239 -1.54 9.96 3.03
CA PRO A 239 -2.54 9.08 2.44
C PRO A 239 -3.22 9.70 1.21
N ILE A 240 -3.57 8.85 0.25
CA ILE A 240 -4.42 9.20 -0.90
C ILE A 240 -5.85 8.75 -0.60
N LEU A 241 -6.79 9.68 -0.70
CA LEU A 241 -8.22 9.38 -0.62
C LEU A 241 -8.89 9.67 -1.96
N ALA A 242 -9.57 8.68 -2.52
CA ALA A 242 -10.35 8.85 -3.74
C ALA A 242 -11.82 8.45 -3.53
N GLU A 243 -12.71 9.15 -4.20
CA GLU A 243 -14.12 8.78 -4.33
C GLU A 243 -14.34 8.19 -5.74
N ILE A 244 -14.86 6.97 -5.80
CA ILE A 244 -15.10 6.24 -7.03
C ILE A 244 -16.58 5.86 -7.18
N GLU A 245 -17.03 5.72 -8.41
CA GLU A 245 -18.33 5.14 -8.77
C GLU A 245 -18.11 3.76 -9.40
N ILE A 246 -18.82 2.77 -8.90
CA ILE A 246 -18.89 1.41 -9.43
C ILE A 246 -20.34 1.04 -9.73
#